data_19e34ea55cc7ddbf5a4e2cb5b455dc44
#
_entry.id   19e34ea55cc7ddbf5a4e2cb5b455dc44
#
_cell.length_a   1.000
_cell.length_b   1.000
_cell.length_c   1.000
_cell.angle_alpha   90.00
_cell.angle_beta   90.00
_cell.angle_gamma   90.00
#
_symmetry.space_group_name_H-M   'P 1'
#
loop_
_entity.id
_entity.type
_entity.pdbx_description
1 polymer ?
#
loop_
_entity_poly.entity_id
_entity_poly.type
_entity_poly.pdbx_seq_one_letter_code
_entity_poly.pdbx_strand_id
1 'polypeptide(L)'
;MSEKEVVVGIDLGTTNSCIAIWDKYKVEVIPNDYGERTTPSIVHFFDQNSYNVGLDASIFLNSEPNSTIYSIKRIIGLNFNSEEVEKFKKDWPFKLIKQDRDRIGIEIETNDTKFTVNPETISCYILKKLKNDVEKFLQGKKVKKAVLAVPHYFNNSQKEATMAAANMAGFEDVILINEPTAASMAFSFDKIIEKDEKKLIIFDLGEGTFDVSLLTIEEGIIDVICVNGNTKLGGNDIDVILCEYFKRKIREMDNFNYLSNLNEIINQQNERIKSKSEFVKKNLSYQERSVFNLPNFYKDEDVSIEISRQELEILCEEFLKNIGKVLDVLFEDAKTKKKNISYDKSQIDYIILIGGATKMPVIVNFVEKYFGKHPITSFNPDESVAIGAALRGETLFNNSPYLDSLNLIDVIPLNIGVMAGQEHEFNVILKRNTYIPCRNKKIYKPLKDYQNYVEIKIYEGSNKYAKDNTLLGNFILDIIPKKACDSQFEISFVIDENLILHVSAEQISEGKSKQVSIKKKNQLLTNKELELEKKKIENTKIINMNENEKKNIFKLLKNKKNFFPQRKIIQKKRLLNSLN
;
A
#
# COMPACT_ATOMS: atom_id res chain seq x y z
N MET A 1 15.79 -35.14 7.56
CA MET A 1 15.34 -33.95 6.80
C MET A 1 15.01 -32.89 7.83
N SER A 2 15.64 -31.72 7.78
CA SER A 2 15.24 -30.60 8.65
C SER A 2 13.76 -30.29 8.38
N GLU A 3 12.99 -30.10 9.43
CA GLU A 3 11.58 -29.72 9.30
C GLU A 3 11.49 -28.41 8.53
N LYS A 4 10.71 -28.41 7.43
CA LYS A 4 10.59 -27.23 6.56
C LYS A 4 10.01 -26.06 7.33
N GLU A 5 10.71 -24.92 7.34
CA GLU A 5 10.22 -23.73 8.04
C GLU A 5 9.03 -23.12 7.29
N VAL A 6 8.01 -22.71 8.03
CA VAL A 6 6.84 -22.06 7.43
C VAL A 6 7.18 -20.61 7.12
N VAL A 7 6.94 -20.21 5.87
CA VAL A 7 7.05 -18.83 5.39
C VAL A 7 5.66 -18.30 5.12
N VAL A 8 5.37 -17.09 5.60
CA VAL A 8 4.07 -16.44 5.35
C VAL A 8 4.21 -15.37 4.29
N GLY A 9 3.18 -15.25 3.45
CA GLY A 9 2.97 -14.10 2.58
C GLY A 9 1.91 -13.18 3.19
N ILE A 10 2.21 -11.90 3.27
CA ILE A 10 1.36 -10.90 3.92
C ILE A 10 1.09 -9.73 2.99
N ASP A 11 -0.18 -9.41 2.82
CA ASP A 11 -0.66 -8.11 2.35
C ASP A 11 -1.06 -7.27 3.58
N LEU A 12 -0.23 -6.30 3.95
CA LEU A 12 -0.55 -5.31 4.98
C LEU A 12 -1.30 -4.15 4.33
N GLY A 13 -2.60 -4.31 4.09
CA GLY A 13 -3.40 -3.32 3.38
C GLY A 13 -3.80 -2.09 4.22
N THR A 14 -4.19 -1.00 3.54
CA THR A 14 -4.66 0.23 4.21
C THR A 14 -5.93 -0.01 5.01
N THR A 15 -6.89 -0.74 4.42
CA THR A 15 -8.21 -1.02 5.01
C THR A 15 -8.29 -2.42 5.59
N ASN A 16 -7.81 -3.42 4.84
CA ASN A 16 -7.82 -4.84 5.24
C ASN A 16 -6.46 -5.44 4.96
N SER A 17 -6.05 -6.35 5.81
CA SER A 17 -4.83 -7.14 5.68
C SER A 17 -5.16 -8.61 5.46
N CYS A 18 -4.30 -9.31 4.73
CA CYS A 18 -4.45 -10.72 4.39
C CYS A 18 -3.14 -11.47 4.64
N ILE A 19 -3.23 -12.73 5.06
CA ILE A 19 -2.06 -13.59 5.28
C ILE A 19 -2.29 -14.97 4.68
N ALA A 20 -1.27 -15.52 4.03
CA ALA A 20 -1.29 -16.82 3.39
C ALA A 20 -0.02 -17.62 3.65
N ILE A 21 -0.10 -18.94 3.52
CA ILE A 21 1.03 -19.88 3.59
C ILE A 21 1.02 -20.82 2.40
N TRP A 22 2.18 -21.35 2.07
CA TRP A 22 2.28 -22.54 1.22
C TRP A 22 2.10 -23.79 2.06
N ASP A 23 1.06 -24.58 1.77
CA ASP A 23 0.81 -25.87 2.42
C ASP A 23 0.83 -27.00 1.38
N LYS A 24 1.87 -27.83 1.45
CA LYS A 24 2.11 -28.99 0.57
C LYS A 24 2.18 -28.64 -0.93
N TYR A 25 1.04 -28.41 -1.58
CA TYR A 25 0.95 -28.19 -3.03
C TYR A 25 0.02 -27.04 -3.41
N LYS A 26 -0.44 -26.26 -2.42
CA LYS A 26 -1.38 -25.16 -2.61
C LYS A 26 -1.07 -23.99 -1.68
N VAL A 27 -1.55 -22.83 -2.03
CA VAL A 27 -1.56 -21.70 -1.11
C VAL A 27 -2.84 -21.70 -0.29
N GLU A 28 -2.70 -21.59 1.03
CA GLU A 28 -3.83 -21.49 1.95
C GLU A 28 -3.86 -20.08 2.55
N VAL A 29 -4.95 -19.35 2.31
CA VAL A 29 -5.21 -18.06 2.97
C VAL A 29 -5.80 -18.34 4.34
N ILE A 30 -5.15 -17.83 5.38
CA ILE A 30 -5.49 -18.13 6.76
C ILE A 30 -6.63 -17.23 7.22
N PRO A 31 -7.75 -17.82 7.68
CA PRO A 31 -8.86 -17.03 8.19
C PRO A 31 -8.57 -16.48 9.60
N ASN A 32 -9.16 -15.33 9.91
CA ASN A 32 -9.15 -14.76 11.25
C ASN A 32 -10.11 -15.53 12.19
N ASP A 33 -10.18 -15.12 13.47
CA ASP A 33 -11.05 -15.75 14.49
C ASP A 33 -12.55 -15.75 14.13
N TYR A 34 -12.98 -14.99 13.13
CA TYR A 34 -14.36 -14.93 12.64
C TYR A 34 -14.58 -15.75 11.35
N GLY A 35 -13.54 -16.46 10.89
CA GLY A 35 -13.58 -17.22 9.63
C GLY A 35 -13.53 -16.36 8.38
N GLU A 36 -13.24 -15.05 8.51
CA GLU A 36 -13.02 -14.15 7.36
C GLU A 36 -11.56 -14.23 6.90
N ARG A 37 -11.35 -14.22 5.58
CA ARG A 37 -10.02 -14.38 4.97
C ARG A 37 -9.21 -13.06 4.93
N THR A 38 -9.82 -11.95 5.34
CA THR A 38 -9.16 -10.67 5.55
C THR A 38 -9.46 -10.13 6.95
N THR A 39 -8.51 -9.40 7.50
CA THR A 39 -8.60 -8.75 8.82
C THR A 39 -8.56 -7.25 8.64
N PRO A 40 -9.54 -6.48 9.18
CA PRO A 40 -9.47 -5.01 9.13
C PRO A 40 -8.17 -4.49 9.74
N SER A 41 -7.53 -3.54 9.07
CA SER A 41 -6.29 -2.90 9.52
C SER A 41 -6.58 -1.81 10.54
N ILE A 42 -7.21 -2.19 11.67
CA ILE A 42 -7.70 -1.31 12.74
C ILE A 42 -7.16 -1.80 14.07
N VAL A 43 -6.69 -0.87 14.90
CA VAL A 43 -6.24 -1.12 16.27
C VAL A 43 -6.99 -0.20 17.21
N HIS A 44 -7.59 -0.75 18.26
CA HIS A 44 -8.22 0.02 19.34
C HIS A 44 -7.44 -0.20 20.65
N PHE A 45 -7.21 0.87 21.39
CA PHE A 45 -6.54 0.85 22.69
C PHE A 45 -7.53 1.09 23.81
N PHE A 46 -7.55 0.17 24.78
CA PHE A 46 -8.27 0.36 26.04
C PHE A 46 -7.44 1.18 27.03
N ASP A 47 -6.12 0.94 27.04
CA ASP A 47 -5.10 1.65 27.81
C ASP A 47 -3.71 1.45 27.16
N GLN A 48 -2.65 1.93 27.82
CA GLN A 48 -1.28 1.81 27.31
C GLN A 48 -0.79 0.35 27.19
N ASN A 49 -1.39 -0.58 27.92
CA ASN A 49 -0.95 -1.97 28.03
C ASN A 49 -1.94 -2.98 27.42
N SER A 50 -3.06 -2.50 26.88
CA SER A 50 -4.10 -3.37 26.35
C SER A 50 -4.75 -2.80 25.07
N TYR A 51 -4.94 -3.69 24.10
CA TYR A 51 -5.47 -3.34 22.78
C TYR A 51 -6.22 -4.52 22.16
N ASN A 52 -6.99 -4.24 21.13
CA ASN A 52 -7.48 -5.25 20.19
C ASN A 52 -7.26 -4.84 18.73
N VAL A 53 -7.48 -5.78 17.79
CA VAL A 53 -7.16 -5.60 16.37
C VAL A 53 -8.30 -6.19 15.52
N GLY A 54 -8.49 -5.62 14.34
CA GLY A 54 -9.38 -6.17 13.33
C GLY A 54 -10.85 -5.89 13.61
N LEU A 55 -11.68 -6.91 13.50
CA LEU A 55 -13.12 -6.78 13.72
C LEU A 55 -13.45 -6.35 15.14
N ASP A 56 -12.70 -6.85 16.13
CA ASP A 56 -12.86 -6.48 17.55
C ASP A 56 -12.59 -4.98 17.78
N ALA A 57 -11.63 -4.41 17.06
CA ALA A 57 -11.31 -2.98 17.11
C ALA A 57 -12.35 -2.13 16.36
N SER A 58 -12.92 -2.66 15.28
CA SER A 58 -13.81 -1.91 14.38
C SER A 58 -15.13 -1.44 15.01
N ILE A 59 -15.56 -2.11 16.08
CA ILE A 59 -16.79 -1.72 16.79
C ILE A 59 -16.66 -0.39 17.53
N PHE A 60 -15.42 0.00 17.89
CA PHE A 60 -15.12 1.22 18.63
C PHE A 60 -14.92 2.46 17.74
N LEU A 61 -14.94 2.31 16.40
CA LEU A 61 -14.71 3.41 15.45
C LEU A 61 -15.62 4.63 15.70
N ASN A 62 -16.87 4.40 16.13
CA ASN A 62 -17.84 5.48 16.37
C ASN A 62 -17.93 5.89 17.85
N SER A 63 -17.71 4.97 18.78
CA SER A 63 -17.83 5.23 20.23
C SER A 63 -16.56 5.81 20.82
N GLU A 64 -15.40 5.36 20.36
CA GLU A 64 -14.09 5.73 20.89
C GLU A 64 -13.10 6.05 19.76
N PRO A 65 -13.41 7.08 18.93
CA PRO A 65 -12.63 7.38 17.72
C PRO A 65 -11.19 7.84 18.02
N ASN A 66 -10.93 8.47 19.17
CA ASN A 66 -9.61 9.00 19.55
C ASN A 66 -8.62 7.91 19.97
N SER A 67 -9.12 6.71 20.30
CA SER A 67 -8.31 5.54 20.67
C SER A 67 -8.40 4.40 19.66
N THR A 68 -9.10 4.62 18.51
CA THR A 68 -9.27 3.64 17.44
C THR A 68 -8.57 4.09 16.17
N ILE A 69 -7.45 3.44 15.85
CA ILE A 69 -6.53 3.86 14.80
C ILE A 69 -6.69 2.98 13.56
N TYR A 70 -6.77 3.60 12.40
CA TYR A 70 -6.94 2.95 11.09
C TYR A 70 -6.17 3.66 9.97
N SER A 71 -6.09 3.04 8.79
CA SER A 71 -5.44 3.59 7.58
C SER A 71 -3.99 4.02 7.77
N ILE A 72 -3.28 3.41 8.72
CA ILE A 72 -1.94 3.84 9.13
C ILE A 72 -0.87 3.65 8.04
N LYS A 73 -1.10 2.73 7.10
CA LYS A 73 -0.23 2.51 5.92
C LYS A 73 0.02 3.79 5.12
N ARG A 74 -0.92 4.76 5.18
CA ARG A 74 -0.81 6.05 4.48
C ARG A 74 0.30 6.96 5.00
N ILE A 75 0.69 6.79 6.27
CA ILE A 75 1.67 7.67 6.92
C ILE A 75 2.92 6.96 7.46
N ILE A 76 2.96 5.62 7.38
CA ILE A 76 4.12 4.86 7.84
C ILE A 76 5.38 5.32 7.10
N GLY A 77 6.46 5.61 7.83
CA GLY A 77 7.73 6.05 7.27
C GLY A 77 7.75 7.45 6.65
N LEU A 78 6.66 8.24 6.76
CA LEU A 78 6.59 9.62 6.30
C LEU A 78 7.04 10.61 7.39
N ASN A 79 7.30 11.84 6.97
CA ASN A 79 7.60 12.98 7.84
C ASN A 79 6.33 13.64 8.32
N PHE A 80 6.34 14.14 9.56
CA PHE A 80 5.20 14.87 10.12
C PHE A 80 4.81 16.11 9.30
N ASN A 81 5.79 16.82 8.72
CA ASN A 81 5.56 18.03 7.92
C ASN A 81 5.38 17.74 6.41
N SER A 82 5.18 16.48 5.99
CA SER A 82 4.91 16.17 4.59
C SER A 82 3.51 16.61 4.17
N GLU A 83 3.34 16.96 2.89
CA GLU A 83 2.03 17.37 2.34
C GLU A 83 0.97 16.27 2.48
N GLU A 84 1.40 15.01 2.35
CA GLU A 84 0.54 13.84 2.51
C GLU A 84 -0.04 13.77 3.93
N VAL A 85 0.81 13.95 4.95
CA VAL A 85 0.39 13.91 6.35
C VAL A 85 -0.53 15.08 6.70
N GLU A 86 -0.28 16.28 6.15
CA GLU A 86 -1.14 17.44 6.37
C GLU A 86 -2.58 17.24 5.85
N LYS A 87 -2.75 16.46 4.77
CA LYS A 87 -4.10 16.09 4.28
C LYS A 87 -4.82 15.21 5.29
N PHE A 88 -4.15 14.15 5.78
CA PHE A 88 -4.78 13.18 6.67
C PHE A 88 -5.06 13.73 8.07
N LYS A 89 -4.25 14.66 8.57
CA LYS A 89 -4.48 15.34 9.86
C LYS A 89 -5.89 15.93 10.02
N LYS A 90 -6.48 16.38 8.91
CA LYS A 90 -7.81 17.00 8.91
C LYS A 90 -8.96 15.99 8.86
N ASP A 91 -8.64 14.77 8.40
CA ASP A 91 -9.63 13.75 8.10
C ASP A 91 -9.79 12.71 9.20
N TRP A 92 -8.82 12.63 10.13
CA TRP A 92 -8.81 11.63 11.20
C TRP A 92 -9.27 12.20 12.53
N PRO A 93 -10.05 11.43 13.33
CA PRO A 93 -10.47 11.85 14.66
C PRO A 93 -9.33 11.82 15.67
N PHE A 94 -8.37 10.91 15.51
CA PHE A 94 -7.19 10.82 16.37
C PHE A 94 -6.13 11.85 15.95
N LYS A 95 -5.37 12.31 16.93
CA LYS A 95 -4.44 13.41 16.73
C LYS A 95 -3.03 12.93 16.37
N LEU A 96 -2.46 13.50 15.30
CA LEU A 96 -1.06 13.33 14.96
C LEU A 96 -0.22 14.42 15.65
N ILE A 97 0.88 14.02 16.26
CA ILE A 97 1.83 14.93 16.93
C ILE A 97 3.23 14.78 16.34
N LYS A 98 3.97 15.89 16.35
CA LYS A 98 5.35 15.90 15.94
C LYS A 98 6.24 15.35 17.03
N GLN A 99 7.05 14.35 16.70
CA GLN A 99 8.14 13.85 17.56
C GLN A 99 9.50 14.33 17.07
N ASP A 100 10.56 14.00 17.83
CA ASP A 100 11.93 14.27 17.45
C ASP A 100 12.25 13.77 16.04
N ARG A 101 13.13 14.48 15.35
CA ARG A 101 13.57 14.13 13.98
C ARG A 101 12.45 14.17 12.94
N ASP A 102 11.44 15.01 13.16
CA ASP A 102 10.25 15.15 12.29
C ASP A 102 9.42 13.86 12.10
N ARG A 103 9.49 12.93 13.08
CA ARG A 103 8.70 11.71 13.09
C ARG A 103 7.24 11.98 13.48
N ILE A 104 6.39 11.06 13.09
CA ILE A 104 4.97 11.08 13.43
C ILE A 104 4.75 10.30 14.73
N GLY A 105 4.09 10.94 15.69
CA GLY A 105 3.45 10.29 16.82
C GLY A 105 1.94 10.33 16.67
N ILE A 106 1.26 9.32 17.14
CA ILE A 106 -0.20 9.24 17.21
C ILE A 106 -0.57 9.35 18.68
N GLU A 107 -1.27 10.41 19.03
CA GLU A 107 -1.75 10.63 20.38
C GLU A 107 -3.00 9.78 20.60
N ILE A 108 -2.93 8.85 21.53
CA ILE A 108 -4.04 7.99 21.95
C ILE A 108 -4.63 8.59 23.22
N GLU A 109 -5.93 8.81 23.20
CA GLU A 109 -6.67 9.34 24.33
C GLU A 109 -7.80 8.38 24.69
N THR A 110 -7.65 7.69 25.81
CA THR A 110 -8.67 6.84 26.41
C THR A 110 -9.31 7.57 27.60
N ASN A 111 -10.35 7.01 28.20
CA ASN A 111 -11.01 7.64 29.35
C ASN A 111 -10.07 7.91 30.52
N ASP A 112 -9.04 7.05 30.72
CA ASP A 112 -8.18 7.08 31.91
C ASP A 112 -6.75 7.51 31.60
N THR A 113 -6.29 7.41 30.35
CA THR A 113 -4.88 7.60 30.01
C THR A 113 -4.69 8.31 28.68
N LYS A 114 -3.56 9.01 28.59
CA LYS A 114 -3.10 9.66 27.35
C LYS A 114 -1.64 9.27 27.11
N PHE A 115 -1.36 8.73 25.91
CA PHE A 115 -0.02 8.28 25.54
C PHE A 115 0.19 8.39 24.04
N THR A 116 1.41 8.13 23.58
CA THR A 116 1.77 8.26 22.16
C THR A 116 2.33 6.94 21.64
N VAL A 117 1.91 6.57 20.42
CA VAL A 117 2.45 5.43 19.67
C VAL A 117 2.94 5.87 18.30
N ASN A 118 3.81 5.08 17.68
CA ASN A 118 4.33 5.33 16.34
C ASN A 118 3.50 4.57 15.28
N PRO A 119 3.50 5.02 14.00
CA PRO A 119 2.85 4.28 12.91
C PRO A 119 3.34 2.84 12.77
N GLU A 120 4.65 2.61 12.97
CA GLU A 120 5.27 1.29 12.94
C GLU A 120 4.72 0.38 14.04
N THR A 121 4.44 0.92 15.22
CA THR A 121 3.85 0.18 16.35
C THR A 121 2.41 -0.26 16.06
N ILE A 122 1.61 0.58 15.42
CA ILE A 122 0.26 0.20 14.98
C ILE A 122 0.32 -0.92 13.94
N SER A 123 1.18 -0.78 12.93
CA SER A 123 1.40 -1.82 11.91
C SER A 123 1.90 -3.14 12.53
N CYS A 124 2.77 -3.04 13.54
CA CYS A 124 3.25 -4.20 14.29
C CYS A 124 2.09 -4.95 14.99
N TYR A 125 1.13 -4.27 15.61
CA TYR A 125 -0.01 -4.93 16.25
C TYR A 125 -0.87 -5.69 15.23
N ILE A 126 -1.09 -5.13 14.05
CA ILE A 126 -1.80 -5.81 12.97
C ILE A 126 -1.03 -7.07 12.52
N LEU A 127 0.28 -6.93 12.27
CA LEU A 127 1.15 -8.05 11.88
C LEU A 127 1.24 -9.13 12.96
N LYS A 128 1.30 -8.74 14.24
CA LYS A 128 1.28 -9.67 15.37
C LYS A 128 -0.04 -10.46 15.46
N LYS A 129 -1.18 -9.81 15.16
CA LYS A 129 -2.48 -10.49 15.08
C LYS A 129 -2.49 -11.52 13.96
N LEU A 130 -2.06 -11.14 12.74
CA LEU A 130 -1.98 -12.05 11.60
C LEU A 130 -1.04 -13.23 11.88
N LYS A 131 0.12 -12.98 12.48
CA LYS A 131 1.06 -14.00 12.91
C LYS A 131 0.44 -14.98 13.91
N ASN A 132 -0.27 -14.47 14.91
CA ASN A 132 -0.95 -15.30 15.89
C ASN A 132 -2.04 -16.19 15.26
N ASP A 133 -2.77 -15.67 14.27
CA ASP A 133 -3.79 -16.44 13.54
C ASP A 133 -3.16 -17.62 12.79
N VAL A 134 -2.02 -17.40 12.13
CA VAL A 134 -1.27 -18.49 11.46
C VAL A 134 -0.70 -19.47 12.47
N GLU A 135 -0.04 -19.01 13.55
CA GLU A 135 0.52 -19.91 14.57
C GLU A 135 -0.58 -20.75 15.22
N LYS A 136 -1.78 -20.19 15.43
CA LYS A 136 -2.94 -20.91 15.92
C LYS A 136 -3.44 -21.95 14.91
N PHE A 137 -3.53 -21.59 13.63
CA PHE A 137 -3.88 -22.51 12.53
C PHE A 137 -2.89 -23.67 12.44
N LEU A 138 -1.61 -23.41 12.65
CA LEU A 138 -0.52 -24.39 12.66
C LEU A 138 -0.33 -25.08 14.02
N GLN A 139 -1.35 -25.07 14.89
CA GLN A 139 -1.35 -25.74 16.20
C GLN A 139 -0.18 -25.33 17.12
N GLY A 140 0.24 -24.08 17.06
CA GLY A 140 1.29 -23.51 17.89
C GLY A 140 2.70 -23.49 17.30
N LYS A 141 2.88 -24.00 16.06
CA LYS A 141 4.17 -23.91 15.36
C LYS A 141 4.53 -22.45 15.12
N LYS A 142 5.74 -22.04 15.53
CA LYS A 142 6.22 -20.66 15.40
C LYS A 142 6.58 -20.30 13.97
N VAL A 143 6.20 -19.09 13.58
CA VAL A 143 6.48 -18.51 12.27
C VAL A 143 7.48 -17.37 12.41
N LYS A 144 8.62 -17.49 11.72
CA LYS A 144 9.73 -16.53 11.79
C LYS A 144 9.99 -15.79 10.51
N LYS A 145 9.57 -16.34 9.37
CA LYS A 145 9.87 -15.84 8.02
C LYS A 145 8.63 -15.26 7.37
N ALA A 146 8.78 -14.09 6.75
CA ALA A 146 7.67 -13.43 6.08
C ALA A 146 8.12 -12.76 4.77
N VAL A 147 7.24 -12.79 3.77
CA VAL A 147 7.30 -11.90 2.61
C VAL A 147 6.14 -10.91 2.74
N LEU A 148 6.47 -9.61 2.86
CA LEU A 148 5.49 -8.54 2.96
C LEU A 148 5.34 -7.82 1.63
N ALA A 149 4.11 -7.68 1.20
CA ALA A 149 3.80 -6.86 0.04
C ALA A 149 3.74 -5.37 0.42
N VAL A 150 4.30 -4.54 -0.45
CA VAL A 150 4.30 -3.08 -0.32
C VAL A 150 3.89 -2.43 -1.65
N PRO A 151 3.25 -1.25 -1.64
CA PRO A 151 2.97 -0.50 -2.85
C PRO A 151 4.25 -0.24 -3.64
N HIS A 152 4.15 -0.25 -4.96
CA HIS A 152 5.31 -0.07 -5.84
C HIS A 152 6.02 1.27 -5.60
N TYR A 153 5.25 2.32 -5.31
CA TYR A 153 5.74 3.67 -5.07
C TYR A 153 6.10 3.98 -3.61
N PHE A 154 6.18 2.96 -2.74
CA PHE A 154 6.75 3.19 -1.41
C PHE A 154 8.20 3.62 -1.54
N ASN A 155 8.53 4.74 -0.91
CA ASN A 155 9.91 5.19 -0.79
C ASN A 155 10.71 4.31 0.18
N ASN A 156 12.03 4.47 0.19
CA ASN A 156 12.90 3.65 1.04
C ASN A 156 12.54 3.72 2.53
N SER A 157 12.14 4.91 3.03
CA SER A 157 11.74 5.07 4.45
C SER A 157 10.46 4.31 4.80
N GLN A 158 9.49 4.28 3.88
CA GLN A 158 8.24 3.52 4.06
C GLN A 158 8.50 2.01 4.04
N LYS A 159 9.38 1.55 3.15
CA LYS A 159 9.84 0.14 3.08
C LYS A 159 10.54 -0.28 4.38
N GLU A 160 11.52 0.51 4.84
CA GLU A 160 12.25 0.24 6.09
C GLU A 160 11.33 0.29 7.32
N ALA A 161 10.38 1.23 7.38
CA ALA A 161 9.40 1.31 8.47
C ALA A 161 8.46 0.08 8.50
N THR A 162 8.07 -0.42 7.31
CA THR A 162 7.27 -1.64 7.19
C THR A 162 8.05 -2.87 7.66
N MET A 163 9.33 -2.99 7.29
CA MET A 163 10.23 -4.05 7.80
C MET A 163 10.42 -3.95 9.31
N ALA A 164 10.60 -2.73 9.85
CA ALA A 164 10.71 -2.51 11.29
C ALA A 164 9.47 -2.99 12.04
N ALA A 165 8.28 -2.69 11.52
CA ALA A 165 7.01 -3.17 12.08
C ALA A 165 6.94 -4.70 12.10
N ALA A 166 7.37 -5.37 11.04
CA ALA A 166 7.42 -6.84 10.98
C ALA A 166 8.42 -7.45 11.96
N ASN A 167 9.60 -6.86 12.08
CA ASN A 167 10.61 -7.30 13.05
C ASN A 167 10.11 -7.13 14.50
N MET A 168 9.40 -6.03 14.81
CA MET A 168 8.75 -5.83 16.11
C MET A 168 7.63 -6.85 16.38
N ALA A 169 6.93 -7.30 15.32
CA ALA A 169 5.92 -8.37 15.43
C ALA A 169 6.52 -9.77 15.63
N GLY A 170 7.86 -9.88 15.61
CA GLY A 170 8.60 -11.12 15.88
C GLY A 170 8.83 -11.98 14.64
N PHE A 171 8.83 -11.40 13.44
CA PHE A 171 9.42 -12.01 12.26
C PHE A 171 10.93 -11.73 12.27
N GLU A 172 11.74 -12.76 12.01
CA GLU A 172 13.21 -12.68 12.06
C GLU A 172 13.78 -12.40 10.66
N ASP A 173 13.25 -13.09 9.65
CA ASP A 173 13.63 -12.93 8.24
C ASP A 173 12.46 -12.32 7.47
N VAL A 174 12.63 -11.09 7.01
CA VAL A 174 11.59 -10.35 6.29
C VAL A 174 12.10 -9.92 4.92
N ILE A 175 11.36 -10.27 3.88
CA ILE A 175 11.61 -9.87 2.49
C ILE A 175 10.42 -9.01 2.02
N LEU A 176 10.69 -8.00 1.21
CA LEU A 176 9.65 -7.19 0.58
C LEU A 176 9.40 -7.65 -0.87
N ILE A 177 8.14 -7.52 -1.30
CA ILE A 177 7.72 -7.69 -2.68
C ILE A 177 6.74 -6.57 -3.03
N ASN A 178 6.74 -6.11 -4.29
CA ASN A 178 5.74 -5.13 -4.72
C ASN A 178 4.35 -5.77 -4.88
N GLU A 179 3.27 -5.09 -4.46
CA GLU A 179 1.88 -5.60 -4.49
C GLU A 179 1.46 -6.11 -5.87
N PRO A 180 1.61 -5.34 -6.98
CA PRO A 180 1.23 -5.85 -8.30
C PRO A 180 2.09 -7.03 -8.75
N THR A 181 3.35 -7.06 -8.35
CA THR A 181 4.26 -8.16 -8.64
C THR A 181 3.85 -9.44 -7.89
N ALA A 182 3.47 -9.32 -6.62
CA ALA A 182 2.91 -10.44 -5.86
C ALA A 182 1.62 -10.97 -6.51
N ALA A 183 0.70 -10.08 -6.91
CA ALA A 183 -0.53 -10.50 -7.59
C ALA A 183 -0.25 -11.21 -8.91
N SER A 184 0.77 -10.79 -9.67
CA SER A 184 1.18 -11.48 -10.90
C SER A 184 1.70 -12.90 -10.64
N MET A 185 2.45 -13.12 -9.54
CA MET A 185 2.88 -14.45 -9.13
C MET A 185 1.70 -15.37 -8.80
N ALA A 186 0.70 -14.85 -8.08
CA ALA A 186 -0.51 -15.61 -7.77
C ALA A 186 -1.27 -16.03 -9.04
N PHE A 187 -1.36 -15.15 -10.03
CA PHE A 187 -1.98 -15.44 -11.30
C PHE A 187 -1.16 -16.44 -12.13
N SER A 188 0.16 -16.25 -12.18
CA SER A 188 1.07 -17.08 -12.97
C SER A 188 1.14 -18.51 -12.44
N PHE A 189 0.97 -18.72 -11.15
CA PHE A 189 0.94 -20.04 -10.55
C PHE A 189 -0.14 -20.95 -11.17
N ASP A 190 -1.32 -20.40 -11.45
CA ASP A 190 -2.40 -21.12 -12.14
C ASP A 190 -2.10 -21.35 -13.65
N LYS A 191 -1.09 -20.66 -14.21
CA LYS A 191 -0.75 -20.57 -15.62
C LYS A 191 0.65 -21.10 -15.99
N ILE A 192 1.37 -21.69 -15.05
CA ILE A 192 2.75 -22.20 -15.24
C ILE A 192 2.91 -23.11 -16.49
N ILE A 193 1.83 -23.76 -16.93
CA ILE A 193 1.84 -24.72 -18.04
C ILE A 193 1.77 -24.02 -19.42
N GLU A 194 1.44 -22.72 -19.48
CA GLU A 194 1.40 -21.99 -20.74
C GLU A 194 2.82 -21.72 -21.26
N LYS A 195 3.14 -22.24 -22.46
CA LYS A 195 4.49 -22.12 -23.06
C LYS A 195 4.69 -20.83 -23.83
N ASP A 196 3.61 -20.26 -24.35
CA ASP A 196 3.68 -19.01 -25.13
C ASP A 196 3.77 -17.79 -24.22
N GLU A 197 4.59 -16.81 -24.61
CA GLU A 197 4.64 -15.51 -23.93
C GLU A 197 3.24 -14.88 -23.88
N LYS A 198 2.81 -14.51 -22.69
CA LYS A 198 1.57 -13.76 -22.43
C LYS A 198 1.86 -12.40 -21.84
N LYS A 199 1.19 -11.38 -22.34
CA LYS A 199 1.29 -10.00 -21.88
C LYS A 199 0.16 -9.67 -20.93
N LEU A 200 0.51 -9.21 -19.73
CA LEU A 200 -0.42 -8.93 -18.66
C LEU A 200 -0.38 -7.47 -18.24
N ILE A 201 -1.55 -6.96 -17.88
CA ILE A 201 -1.70 -5.75 -17.07
C ILE A 201 -2.18 -6.16 -15.68
N ILE A 202 -1.45 -5.75 -14.65
CA ILE A 202 -1.94 -5.71 -13.29
C ILE A 202 -2.40 -4.28 -13.03
N PHE A 203 -3.68 -4.10 -12.79
CA PHE A 203 -4.33 -2.82 -12.55
C PHE A 203 -4.76 -2.79 -11.08
N ASP A 204 -3.99 -2.10 -10.25
CA ASP A 204 -4.22 -2.00 -8.82
C ASP A 204 -4.80 -0.63 -8.47
N LEU A 205 -6.09 -0.59 -8.16
CA LEU A 205 -6.77 0.61 -7.70
C LEU A 205 -7.24 0.38 -6.26
N GLY A 206 -6.42 0.85 -5.36
CA GLY A 206 -6.69 0.81 -3.93
C GLY A 206 -7.60 1.93 -3.45
N GLU A 207 -7.61 2.14 -2.14
CA GLU A 207 -8.36 3.23 -1.51
C GLU A 207 -7.80 4.61 -1.86
N GLY A 208 -6.47 4.76 -1.96
CA GLY A 208 -5.82 6.07 -2.17
C GLY A 208 -4.72 6.10 -3.22
N THR A 209 -4.38 4.96 -3.81
CA THR A 209 -3.31 4.81 -4.79
C THR A 209 -3.80 4.05 -6.01
N PHE A 210 -3.22 4.39 -7.14
CA PHE A 210 -3.36 3.65 -8.38
C PHE A 210 -1.98 3.22 -8.86
N ASP A 211 -1.77 1.92 -8.97
CA ASP A 211 -0.56 1.30 -9.51
C ASP A 211 -0.91 0.45 -10.72
N VAL A 212 -0.07 0.48 -11.74
CA VAL A 212 -0.24 -0.33 -12.93
C VAL A 212 1.09 -0.88 -13.40
N SER A 213 1.11 -2.19 -13.70
CA SER A 213 2.30 -2.88 -14.20
C SER A 213 1.98 -3.60 -15.50
N LEU A 214 2.86 -3.44 -16.49
CA LEU A 214 2.91 -4.27 -17.68
C LEU A 214 4.01 -5.30 -17.51
N LEU A 215 3.65 -6.55 -17.67
CA LEU A 215 4.57 -7.67 -17.52
C LEU A 215 4.31 -8.76 -18.57
N THR A 216 5.29 -9.64 -18.76
CA THR A 216 5.14 -10.85 -19.56
C THR A 216 5.33 -12.08 -18.68
N ILE A 217 4.65 -13.15 -19.05
CA ILE A 217 4.82 -14.48 -18.45
C ILE A 217 5.14 -15.46 -19.55
N GLU A 218 6.23 -16.20 -19.40
CA GLU A 218 6.66 -17.26 -20.29
C GLU A 218 7.29 -18.39 -19.48
N GLU A 219 6.76 -19.61 -19.59
CA GLU A 219 7.27 -20.81 -18.89
C GLU A 219 7.49 -20.60 -17.37
N GLY A 220 6.63 -19.81 -16.71
CA GLY A 220 6.75 -19.49 -15.28
C GLY A 220 7.68 -18.30 -14.95
N ILE A 221 8.38 -17.75 -15.93
CA ILE A 221 9.19 -16.53 -15.76
C ILE A 221 8.27 -15.31 -15.88
N ILE A 222 8.23 -14.50 -14.84
CA ILE A 222 7.51 -13.23 -14.79
C ILE A 222 8.52 -12.10 -15.01
N ASP A 223 8.43 -11.41 -16.14
CA ASP A 223 9.28 -10.25 -16.46
C ASP A 223 8.43 -8.96 -16.38
N VAL A 224 8.70 -8.13 -15.38
CA VAL A 224 8.07 -6.82 -15.25
C VAL A 224 8.73 -5.86 -16.24
N ILE A 225 8.00 -5.51 -17.29
CA ILE A 225 8.51 -4.65 -18.37
C ILE A 225 8.58 -3.21 -17.90
N CYS A 226 7.49 -2.67 -17.39
CA CYS A 226 7.44 -1.32 -16.83
C CYS A 226 6.27 -1.16 -15.89
N VAL A 227 6.38 -0.14 -15.05
CA VAL A 227 5.39 0.22 -14.05
C VAL A 227 5.12 1.71 -14.10
N ASN A 228 3.89 2.08 -13.76
CA ASN A 228 3.50 3.46 -13.56
C ASN A 228 2.41 3.54 -12.48
N GLY A 229 2.16 4.72 -11.94
CA GLY A 229 1.13 4.88 -10.92
C GLY A 229 0.96 6.33 -10.47
N ASN A 230 0.02 6.48 -9.55
CA ASN A 230 -0.27 7.76 -8.92
C ASN A 230 -0.67 7.53 -7.45
N THR A 231 0.16 8.02 -6.54
CA THR A 231 -0.04 7.89 -5.08
C THR A 231 -1.15 8.79 -4.53
N LYS A 232 -1.79 9.59 -5.39
CA LYS A 232 -2.87 10.52 -5.04
C LYS A 232 -4.16 10.24 -5.84
N LEU A 233 -4.34 9.00 -6.34
CA LEU A 233 -5.48 8.60 -7.15
C LEU A 233 -6.00 7.26 -6.63
N GLY A 234 -7.25 7.22 -6.13
CA GLY A 234 -7.82 6.00 -5.56
C GLY A 234 -9.30 6.13 -5.24
N GLY A 235 -9.85 5.11 -4.58
CA GLY A 235 -11.27 5.04 -4.24
C GLY A 235 -11.80 6.19 -3.37
N ASN A 236 -10.92 6.83 -2.57
CA ASN A 236 -11.27 8.00 -1.77
C ASN A 236 -11.55 9.25 -2.60
N ASP A 237 -10.91 9.39 -3.77
CA ASP A 237 -11.21 10.53 -4.64
C ASP A 237 -12.66 10.46 -5.13
N ILE A 238 -13.19 9.26 -5.32
CA ILE A 238 -14.60 9.05 -5.66
C ILE A 238 -15.51 9.40 -4.46
N ASP A 239 -15.06 9.11 -3.22
CA ASP A 239 -15.80 9.55 -2.03
C ASP A 239 -15.86 11.08 -1.93
N VAL A 240 -14.76 11.75 -2.24
CA VAL A 240 -14.69 13.22 -2.28
C VAL A 240 -15.62 13.77 -3.37
N ILE A 241 -15.60 13.18 -4.57
CA ILE A 241 -16.51 13.57 -5.67
C ILE A 241 -17.97 13.45 -5.24
N LEU A 242 -18.36 12.32 -4.64
CA LEU A 242 -19.73 12.12 -4.12
C LEU A 242 -20.06 13.08 -2.97
N CYS A 243 -19.11 13.31 -2.06
CA CYS A 243 -19.29 14.23 -0.95
C CYS A 243 -19.61 15.65 -1.46
N GLU A 244 -18.86 16.15 -2.43
CA GLU A 244 -19.09 17.47 -3.02
C GLU A 244 -20.40 17.51 -3.85
N TYR A 245 -20.74 16.41 -4.53
CA TYR A 245 -22.04 16.28 -5.20
C TYR A 245 -23.20 16.41 -4.21
N PHE A 246 -23.17 15.68 -3.08
CA PHE A 246 -24.24 15.75 -2.08
C PHE A 246 -24.29 17.11 -1.38
N LYS A 247 -23.16 17.71 -1.05
CA LYS A 247 -23.10 19.07 -0.50
C LYS A 247 -23.75 20.09 -1.45
N ARG A 248 -23.50 19.97 -2.76
CA ARG A 248 -24.13 20.81 -3.76
C ARG A 248 -25.66 20.59 -3.78
N LYS A 249 -26.09 19.32 -3.81
CA LYS A 249 -27.49 18.96 -3.79
C LYS A 249 -28.24 19.47 -2.55
N ILE A 250 -27.63 19.41 -1.37
CA ILE A 250 -28.17 19.95 -0.13
C ILE A 250 -28.37 21.47 -0.24
N ARG A 251 -27.43 22.20 -0.87
CA ARG A 251 -27.58 23.64 -1.10
C ARG A 251 -28.72 24.00 -2.06
N GLU A 252 -29.07 23.10 -2.96
CA GLU A 252 -30.15 23.25 -3.94
C GLU A 252 -31.54 22.87 -3.37
N MET A 253 -31.62 22.25 -2.18
CA MET A 253 -32.88 21.81 -1.58
C MET A 253 -33.69 23.02 -1.01
N ASP A 254 -34.96 23.09 -1.34
CA ASP A 254 -35.84 24.16 -0.90
C ASP A 254 -35.97 24.29 0.62
N ASN A 255 -35.85 23.15 1.32
CA ASN A 255 -35.89 23.10 2.79
C ASN A 255 -34.70 23.77 3.47
N PHE A 256 -33.58 24.01 2.75
CA PHE A 256 -32.34 24.51 3.32
C PHE A 256 -31.77 25.74 2.61
N ASN A 257 -32.12 25.99 1.35
CA ASN A 257 -31.53 27.06 0.54
C ASN A 257 -31.72 28.48 1.10
N TYR A 258 -32.74 28.68 1.97
CA TYR A 258 -32.99 29.95 2.65
C TYR A 258 -32.15 30.19 3.90
N LEU A 259 -31.37 29.18 4.36
CA LEU A 259 -30.56 29.29 5.57
C LEU A 259 -29.28 30.09 5.29
N SER A 260 -29.13 31.24 5.93
CA SER A 260 -27.92 32.08 5.77
C SER A 260 -26.62 31.40 6.25
N ASN A 261 -26.72 30.47 7.19
CA ASN A 261 -25.61 29.73 7.76
C ASN A 261 -25.50 28.27 7.26
N LEU A 262 -26.13 27.94 6.13
CA LEU A 262 -26.15 26.56 5.59
C LEU A 262 -24.75 25.96 5.40
N ASN A 263 -23.77 26.76 4.97
CA ASN A 263 -22.39 26.26 4.81
C ASN A 263 -21.75 25.86 6.13
N GLU A 264 -22.06 26.55 7.24
CA GLU A 264 -21.58 26.18 8.58
C GLU A 264 -22.19 24.86 9.03
N ILE A 265 -23.51 24.69 8.78
CA ILE A 265 -24.23 23.45 9.09
C ILE A 265 -23.63 22.27 8.27
N ILE A 266 -23.43 22.45 6.96
CA ILE A 266 -22.78 21.44 6.09
C ILE A 266 -21.40 21.07 6.62
N ASN A 267 -20.60 22.06 7.05
CA ASN A 267 -19.26 21.80 7.60
C ASN A 267 -19.32 21.03 8.92
N GLN A 268 -20.27 21.33 9.81
CA GLN A 268 -20.49 20.57 11.05
C GLN A 268 -20.88 19.12 10.78
N GLN A 269 -21.59 18.85 9.67
CA GLN A 269 -22.03 17.51 9.26
C GLN A 269 -21.03 16.79 8.32
N ASN A 270 -19.88 17.39 8.05
CA ASN A 270 -18.94 16.92 7.01
C ASN A 270 -18.58 15.42 7.14
N GLU A 271 -18.25 14.96 8.35
CA GLU A 271 -17.89 13.55 8.58
C GLU A 271 -19.06 12.59 8.33
N ARG A 272 -20.27 13.00 8.69
CA ARG A 272 -21.47 12.21 8.40
C ARG A 272 -21.74 12.16 6.89
N ILE A 273 -21.59 13.29 6.18
CA ILE A 273 -21.72 13.35 4.73
C ILE A 273 -20.70 12.44 4.07
N LYS A 274 -19.43 12.51 4.48
CA LYS A 274 -18.33 11.69 3.96
C LYS A 274 -18.60 10.18 4.15
N SER A 275 -18.93 9.77 5.36
CA SER A 275 -19.25 8.37 5.68
C SER A 275 -20.44 7.83 4.87
N LYS A 276 -21.48 8.66 4.66
CA LYS A 276 -22.64 8.27 3.84
C LYS A 276 -22.33 8.27 2.35
N SER A 277 -21.45 9.14 1.88
CA SER A 277 -20.95 9.13 0.49
C SER A 277 -20.20 7.83 0.18
N GLU A 278 -19.32 7.38 1.07
CA GLU A 278 -18.64 6.08 0.97
C GLU A 278 -19.64 4.91 0.95
N PHE A 279 -20.67 4.95 1.80
CA PHE A 279 -21.73 3.96 1.81
C PHE A 279 -22.46 3.90 0.47
N VAL A 280 -22.84 5.06 -0.10
CA VAL A 280 -23.48 5.16 -1.41
C VAL A 280 -22.58 4.62 -2.52
N LYS A 281 -21.29 4.99 -2.52
CA LYS A 281 -20.30 4.43 -3.46
C LYS A 281 -20.29 2.91 -3.44
N LYS A 282 -20.20 2.32 -2.25
CA LYS A 282 -20.21 0.86 -2.08
C LYS A 282 -21.51 0.22 -2.56
N ASN A 283 -22.66 0.84 -2.29
CA ASN A 283 -23.96 0.33 -2.75
C ASN A 283 -24.08 0.35 -4.28
N LEU A 284 -23.64 1.44 -4.92
CA LEU A 284 -23.68 1.56 -6.38
C LEU A 284 -22.77 0.53 -7.10
N SER A 285 -21.87 -0.13 -6.40
CA SER A 285 -21.12 -1.28 -6.95
C SER A 285 -22.02 -2.52 -7.17
N TYR A 286 -23.14 -2.62 -6.45
CA TYR A 286 -24.04 -3.79 -6.50
C TYR A 286 -25.44 -3.45 -6.97
N GLN A 287 -25.86 -2.20 -6.89
CA GLN A 287 -27.19 -1.71 -7.24
C GLN A 287 -27.09 -0.60 -8.28
N GLU A 288 -28.14 -0.44 -9.09
CA GLU A 288 -28.21 0.62 -10.10
C GLU A 288 -28.53 2.00 -9.50
N ARG A 289 -29.14 2.01 -8.32
CA ARG A 289 -29.52 3.23 -7.58
C ARG A 289 -29.20 3.08 -6.10
N SER A 290 -28.89 4.17 -5.45
CA SER A 290 -28.67 4.24 -4.01
C SER A 290 -29.23 5.55 -3.46
N VAL A 291 -29.59 5.54 -2.19
CA VAL A 291 -30.11 6.72 -1.50
C VAL A 291 -29.07 7.19 -0.48
N PHE A 292 -28.65 8.43 -0.63
CA PHE A 292 -27.93 9.16 0.40
C PHE A 292 -28.93 9.65 1.42
N ASN A 293 -28.92 9.08 2.64
CA ASN A 293 -29.83 9.43 3.71
C ASN A 293 -29.07 9.93 4.93
N LEU A 294 -29.35 11.15 5.37
CA LEU A 294 -28.74 11.80 6.51
C LEU A 294 -29.84 12.29 7.48
N PRO A 295 -30.28 11.44 8.44
CA PRO A 295 -31.28 11.79 9.39
C PRO A 295 -30.84 12.92 10.32
N ASN A 296 -31.78 13.74 10.77
CA ASN A 296 -31.54 14.88 11.67
C ASN A 296 -30.35 15.75 11.18
N PHE A 297 -30.41 16.13 9.90
CA PHE A 297 -29.37 17.00 9.33
C PHE A 297 -29.43 18.40 9.97
N TYR A 298 -30.61 18.96 10.12
CA TYR A 298 -30.83 20.25 10.78
C TYR A 298 -32.26 20.34 11.37
N LYS A 299 -32.38 20.59 12.67
CA LYS A 299 -33.67 20.78 13.39
C LYS A 299 -34.72 19.69 13.07
N ASP A 300 -34.34 18.44 13.23
CA ASP A 300 -35.15 17.24 12.97
C ASP A 300 -35.52 17.02 11.49
N GLU A 301 -34.99 17.83 10.58
CA GLU A 301 -35.16 17.59 9.14
C GLU A 301 -34.08 16.66 8.58
N ASP A 302 -34.52 15.73 7.74
CA ASP A 302 -33.70 14.73 7.09
C ASP A 302 -33.26 15.18 5.70
N VAL A 303 -32.07 14.78 5.27
CA VAL A 303 -31.65 14.86 3.87
C VAL A 303 -31.77 13.47 3.24
N SER A 304 -32.51 13.40 2.13
CA SER A 304 -32.64 12.18 1.33
C SER A 304 -32.44 12.52 -0.15
N ILE A 305 -31.40 11.96 -0.77
CA ILE A 305 -31.02 12.22 -2.17
C ILE A 305 -30.77 10.87 -2.86
N GLU A 306 -31.54 10.59 -3.88
CA GLU A 306 -31.29 9.42 -4.74
C GLU A 306 -30.20 9.74 -5.79
N ILE A 307 -29.35 8.77 -6.06
CA ILE A 307 -28.34 8.82 -7.12
C ILE A 307 -28.30 7.49 -7.87
N SER A 308 -28.16 7.56 -9.18
CA SER A 308 -27.99 6.39 -10.04
C SER A 308 -26.51 6.10 -10.31
N ARG A 309 -26.21 4.87 -10.73
CA ARG A 309 -24.86 4.48 -11.21
C ARG A 309 -24.42 5.31 -12.41
N GLN A 310 -25.35 5.64 -13.32
CA GLN A 310 -25.05 6.49 -14.49
C GLN A 310 -24.61 7.90 -14.07
N GLU A 311 -25.26 8.51 -13.06
CA GLU A 311 -24.83 9.79 -12.53
C GLU A 311 -23.44 9.70 -11.90
N LEU A 312 -23.13 8.62 -11.15
CA LEU A 312 -21.78 8.38 -10.63
C LEU A 312 -20.75 8.25 -11.76
N GLU A 313 -21.06 7.56 -12.84
CA GLU A 313 -20.16 7.41 -13.99
C GLU A 313 -19.82 8.77 -14.62
N ILE A 314 -20.81 9.63 -14.76
CA ILE A 314 -20.62 11.02 -15.25
C ILE A 314 -19.74 11.82 -14.29
N LEU A 315 -20.00 11.74 -13.00
CA LEU A 315 -19.22 12.43 -11.97
C LEU A 315 -17.74 11.97 -11.96
N CYS A 316 -17.48 10.72 -12.32
CA CYS A 316 -16.15 10.13 -12.34
C CYS A 316 -15.37 10.39 -13.65
N GLU A 317 -15.90 11.09 -14.65
CA GLU A 317 -15.23 11.26 -15.95
C GLU A 317 -13.79 11.80 -15.84
N GLU A 318 -13.57 12.85 -15.04
CA GLU A 318 -12.22 13.43 -14.90
C GLU A 318 -11.28 12.49 -14.12
N PHE A 319 -11.79 11.78 -13.12
CA PHE A 319 -11.07 10.74 -12.40
C PHE A 319 -10.60 9.64 -13.37
N LEU A 320 -11.49 9.15 -14.24
CA LEU A 320 -11.17 8.14 -15.24
C LEU A 320 -10.17 8.64 -16.29
N LYS A 321 -10.26 9.90 -16.72
CA LYS A 321 -9.25 10.52 -17.60
C LYS A 321 -7.85 10.52 -16.96
N ASN A 322 -7.76 10.77 -15.66
CA ASN A 322 -6.49 10.75 -14.96
C ASN A 322 -5.92 9.33 -14.87
N ILE A 323 -6.73 8.30 -14.67
CA ILE A 323 -6.31 6.89 -14.83
C ILE A 323 -5.77 6.65 -16.24
N GLY A 324 -6.50 7.09 -17.26
CA GLY A 324 -6.08 6.95 -18.67
C GLY A 324 -4.70 7.55 -18.96
N LYS A 325 -4.41 8.75 -18.42
CA LYS A 325 -3.08 9.37 -18.57
C LYS A 325 -1.95 8.51 -17.99
N VAL A 326 -2.19 7.87 -16.84
CA VAL A 326 -1.20 6.96 -16.23
C VAL A 326 -0.96 5.74 -17.12
N LEU A 327 -2.02 5.16 -17.69
CA LEU A 327 -1.93 4.05 -18.63
C LEU A 327 -1.19 4.44 -19.92
N ASP A 328 -1.46 5.63 -20.47
CA ASP A 328 -0.80 6.12 -21.69
C ASP A 328 0.72 6.24 -21.47
N VAL A 329 1.14 6.79 -20.33
CA VAL A 329 2.57 6.88 -19.96
C VAL A 329 3.20 5.51 -19.81
N LEU A 330 2.49 4.52 -19.24
CA LEU A 330 2.98 3.14 -19.13
C LEU A 330 3.33 2.56 -20.50
N PHE A 331 2.44 2.71 -21.48
CA PHE A 331 2.69 2.20 -22.84
C PHE A 331 3.79 2.96 -23.58
N GLU A 332 3.94 4.28 -23.34
CA GLU A 332 5.07 5.04 -23.89
C GLU A 332 6.41 4.55 -23.30
N ASP A 333 6.47 4.27 -22.00
CA ASP A 333 7.66 3.69 -21.37
C ASP A 333 7.98 2.31 -21.96
N ALA A 334 6.99 1.47 -22.15
CA ALA A 334 7.15 0.13 -22.70
C ALA A 334 7.76 0.16 -24.12
N LYS A 335 7.32 1.10 -24.99
CA LYS A 335 7.88 1.30 -26.34
C LYS A 335 9.37 1.66 -26.31
N THR A 336 9.80 2.39 -25.28
CA THR A 336 11.20 2.82 -25.18
C THR A 336 12.15 1.74 -24.66
N LYS A 337 11.65 0.77 -23.87
CA LYS A 337 12.47 -0.24 -23.19
C LYS A 337 12.97 -1.35 -24.12
N LYS A 338 12.12 -1.85 -25.01
CA LYS A 338 12.48 -2.92 -25.97
C LYS A 338 12.17 -2.45 -27.40
N LYS A 339 13.15 -1.89 -28.08
CA LYS A 339 13.01 -1.25 -29.41
C LYS A 339 12.40 -2.13 -30.51
N ASN A 340 12.44 -3.45 -30.37
CA ASN A 340 11.98 -4.42 -31.39
C ASN A 340 10.67 -5.12 -31.01
N ILE A 341 10.06 -4.82 -29.85
CA ILE A 341 8.81 -5.43 -29.39
C ILE A 341 7.79 -4.31 -29.25
N SER A 342 6.68 -4.44 -29.97
CA SER A 342 5.55 -3.52 -29.79
C SER A 342 4.75 -3.94 -28.57
N TYR A 343 4.58 -3.01 -27.63
CA TYR A 343 3.65 -3.14 -26.52
C TYR A 343 2.48 -2.18 -26.78
N ASP A 344 1.49 -2.67 -27.51
CA ASP A 344 0.24 -1.95 -27.74
C ASP A 344 -0.87 -2.52 -26.86
N LYS A 345 -1.81 -1.67 -26.45
CA LYS A 345 -2.93 -2.07 -25.58
C LYS A 345 -3.79 -3.19 -26.18
N SER A 346 -3.85 -3.29 -27.51
CA SER A 346 -4.56 -4.37 -28.21
C SER A 346 -3.89 -5.74 -28.09
N GLN A 347 -2.60 -5.77 -27.76
CA GLN A 347 -1.79 -6.99 -27.64
C GLN A 347 -1.77 -7.57 -26.21
N ILE A 348 -2.48 -6.95 -25.27
CA ILE A 348 -2.56 -7.44 -23.91
C ILE A 348 -3.44 -8.69 -23.88
N ASP A 349 -2.90 -9.80 -23.34
CA ASP A 349 -3.62 -11.07 -23.21
C ASP A 349 -4.57 -11.08 -22.01
N TYR A 350 -4.08 -10.60 -20.87
CA TYR A 350 -4.82 -10.60 -19.61
C TYR A 350 -4.75 -9.26 -18.90
N ILE A 351 -5.89 -8.86 -18.32
CA ILE A 351 -6.00 -7.67 -17.47
C ILE A 351 -6.53 -8.13 -16.14
N ILE A 352 -5.75 -7.97 -15.08
CA ILE A 352 -6.06 -8.42 -13.73
C ILE A 352 -6.34 -7.21 -12.88
N LEU A 353 -7.50 -7.18 -12.25
CA LEU A 353 -7.92 -6.11 -11.36
C LEU A 353 -7.64 -6.50 -9.92
N ILE A 354 -6.89 -5.67 -9.22
CA ILE A 354 -6.65 -5.77 -7.77
C ILE A 354 -6.97 -4.44 -7.09
N GLY A 355 -7.09 -4.48 -5.75
CA GLY A 355 -7.54 -3.33 -4.97
C GLY A 355 -9.06 -3.17 -4.92
N GLY A 356 -9.54 -2.68 -3.77
CA GLY A 356 -10.98 -2.64 -3.46
C GLY A 356 -11.82 -1.78 -4.40
N ALA A 357 -11.26 -0.70 -4.95
CA ALA A 357 -11.98 0.21 -5.85
C ALA A 357 -12.25 -0.41 -7.24
N THR A 358 -11.50 -1.42 -7.65
CA THR A 358 -11.75 -2.14 -8.93
C THR A 358 -13.04 -2.95 -8.93
N LYS A 359 -13.68 -3.15 -7.77
CA LYS A 359 -15.00 -3.80 -7.67
C LYS A 359 -16.13 -2.93 -8.22
N MET A 360 -15.88 -1.65 -8.46
CA MET A 360 -16.87 -0.71 -8.99
C MET A 360 -17.09 -0.92 -10.49
N PRO A 361 -18.35 -1.09 -10.95
CA PRO A 361 -18.64 -1.25 -12.39
C PRO A 361 -18.08 -0.14 -13.28
N VAL A 362 -18.05 1.11 -12.80
CA VAL A 362 -17.48 2.25 -13.53
C VAL A 362 -16.00 2.03 -13.87
N ILE A 363 -15.23 1.39 -12.99
CA ILE A 363 -13.82 1.06 -13.23
C ILE A 363 -13.70 -0.12 -14.21
N VAL A 364 -14.49 -1.18 -14.00
CA VAL A 364 -14.49 -2.34 -14.90
C VAL A 364 -14.84 -1.92 -16.33
N ASN A 365 -15.90 -1.11 -16.50
CA ASN A 365 -16.35 -0.59 -17.80
C ASN A 365 -15.27 0.30 -18.46
N PHE A 366 -14.61 1.16 -17.66
CA PHE A 366 -13.51 1.97 -18.15
C PHE A 366 -12.35 1.12 -18.67
N VAL A 367 -11.92 0.12 -17.90
CA VAL A 367 -10.82 -0.78 -18.26
C VAL A 367 -11.18 -1.57 -19.54
N GLU A 368 -12.39 -2.12 -19.60
CA GLU A 368 -12.87 -2.84 -20.77
C GLU A 368 -12.88 -1.95 -22.02
N LYS A 369 -13.37 -0.72 -21.89
CA LYS A 369 -13.37 0.27 -23.00
C LYS A 369 -11.96 0.68 -23.42
N TYR A 370 -11.04 0.86 -22.45
CA TYR A 370 -9.66 1.30 -22.75
C TYR A 370 -8.86 0.24 -23.49
N PHE A 371 -8.97 -1.02 -23.06
CA PHE A 371 -8.21 -2.14 -23.66
C PHE A 371 -8.96 -2.88 -24.77
N GLY A 372 -10.27 -2.64 -24.93
CA GLY A 372 -11.12 -3.41 -25.86
C GLY A 372 -11.32 -4.87 -25.45
N LYS A 373 -11.06 -5.21 -24.18
CA LYS A 373 -11.10 -6.57 -23.62
C LYS A 373 -11.62 -6.55 -22.18
N HIS A 374 -12.48 -7.50 -21.85
CA HIS A 374 -13.01 -7.61 -20.49
C HIS A 374 -11.93 -8.07 -19.51
N PRO A 375 -11.75 -7.38 -18.36
CA PRO A 375 -10.78 -7.78 -17.37
C PRO A 375 -11.18 -9.07 -16.63
N ILE A 376 -10.19 -9.76 -16.06
CA ILE A 376 -10.42 -10.97 -15.27
C ILE A 376 -10.97 -10.57 -13.90
N THR A 377 -12.25 -10.91 -13.65
CA THR A 377 -12.96 -10.61 -12.40
C THR A 377 -13.08 -11.82 -11.47
N SER A 378 -12.69 -13.03 -11.94
CA SER A 378 -12.72 -14.25 -11.15
C SER A 378 -11.58 -14.36 -10.13
N PHE A 379 -10.55 -13.55 -10.28
CA PHE A 379 -9.40 -13.47 -9.38
C PHE A 379 -9.78 -12.64 -8.15
N ASN A 380 -9.54 -13.16 -6.94
CA ASN A 380 -9.95 -12.46 -5.73
C ASN A 380 -8.96 -11.31 -5.42
N PRO A 381 -9.37 -10.04 -5.61
CA PRO A 381 -8.47 -8.92 -5.45
C PRO A 381 -8.00 -8.68 -4.00
N ASP A 382 -8.70 -9.23 -3.01
CA ASP A 382 -8.38 -9.04 -1.59
C ASP A 382 -7.37 -10.09 -1.07
N GLU A 383 -7.10 -11.17 -1.84
CA GLU A 383 -6.28 -12.30 -1.40
C GLU A 383 -5.04 -12.51 -2.28
N SER A 384 -5.10 -12.05 -3.52
CA SER A 384 -4.10 -12.30 -4.55
C SER A 384 -2.68 -11.87 -4.16
N VAL A 385 -2.56 -10.73 -3.51
CA VAL A 385 -1.28 -10.17 -3.09
C VAL A 385 -0.64 -11.04 -2.00
N ALA A 386 -1.40 -11.48 -0.99
CA ALA A 386 -0.90 -12.38 0.05
C ALA A 386 -0.54 -13.76 -0.50
N ILE A 387 -1.34 -14.28 -1.46
CA ILE A 387 -1.06 -15.54 -2.15
C ILE A 387 0.28 -15.46 -2.90
N GLY A 388 0.50 -14.42 -3.69
CA GLY A 388 1.74 -14.24 -4.43
C GLY A 388 2.96 -14.03 -3.52
N ALA A 389 2.79 -13.29 -2.43
CA ALA A 389 3.82 -13.15 -1.41
C ALA A 389 4.19 -14.49 -0.75
N ALA A 390 3.21 -15.37 -0.49
CA ALA A 390 3.47 -16.72 0.04
C ALA A 390 4.22 -17.60 -0.98
N LEU A 391 3.87 -17.54 -2.26
CA LEU A 391 4.60 -18.21 -3.34
C LEU A 391 6.04 -17.72 -3.41
N ARG A 392 6.27 -16.40 -3.36
CA ARG A 392 7.62 -15.82 -3.33
C ARG A 392 8.43 -16.31 -2.13
N GLY A 393 7.80 -16.39 -0.96
CA GLY A 393 8.44 -16.92 0.24
C GLY A 393 8.87 -18.38 0.09
N GLU A 394 8.02 -19.21 -0.50
CA GLU A 394 8.34 -20.61 -0.73
C GLU A 394 9.49 -20.79 -1.74
N THR A 395 9.52 -19.97 -2.82
CA THR A 395 10.63 -20.02 -3.79
C THR A 395 11.96 -19.59 -3.18
N LEU A 396 11.97 -18.52 -2.37
CA LEU A 396 13.21 -17.95 -1.84
C LEU A 396 13.80 -18.70 -0.63
N PHE A 397 12.93 -19.15 0.29
CA PHE A 397 13.40 -19.74 1.55
C PHE A 397 13.44 -21.28 1.53
N ASN A 398 12.61 -21.91 0.73
CA ASN A 398 12.41 -23.35 0.77
C ASN A 398 12.84 -24.07 -0.51
N ASN A 399 13.12 -23.36 -1.60
CA ASN A 399 13.50 -23.91 -2.91
C ASN A 399 12.59 -25.09 -3.30
N SER A 400 11.27 -24.86 -3.30
CA SER A 400 10.30 -25.90 -3.56
C SER A 400 10.37 -26.38 -5.00
N PRO A 401 10.60 -27.67 -5.29
CA PRO A 401 10.65 -28.19 -6.67
C PRO A 401 9.37 -27.93 -7.49
N TYR A 402 8.25 -27.72 -6.81
CA TYR A 402 6.97 -27.40 -7.46
C TYR A 402 6.90 -25.97 -7.99
N LEU A 403 7.83 -25.11 -7.57
CA LEU A 403 7.89 -23.68 -7.92
C LEU A 403 9.22 -23.32 -8.61
N ASP A 404 10.05 -24.30 -8.98
CA ASP A 404 11.38 -24.06 -9.59
C ASP A 404 11.30 -23.24 -10.89
N SER A 405 10.19 -23.39 -11.65
CA SER A 405 9.95 -22.57 -12.86
C SER A 405 9.44 -21.18 -12.57
N LEU A 406 8.92 -20.91 -11.36
CA LEU A 406 8.35 -19.62 -11.01
C LEU A 406 9.45 -18.62 -10.62
N ASN A 407 9.91 -17.84 -11.59
CA ASN A 407 10.95 -16.84 -11.42
C ASN A 407 10.40 -15.43 -11.65
N LEU A 408 10.93 -14.46 -10.93
CA LEU A 408 10.50 -13.08 -10.95
C LEU A 408 11.66 -12.14 -11.26
N ILE A 409 11.46 -11.29 -12.26
CA ILE A 409 12.34 -10.17 -12.61
C ILE A 409 11.53 -8.88 -12.44
N ASP A 410 11.87 -8.08 -11.44
CA ASP A 410 11.16 -6.84 -11.10
C ASP A 410 11.96 -5.58 -11.48
N VAL A 411 11.35 -4.39 -11.38
CA VAL A 411 11.94 -3.11 -11.79
C VAL A 411 11.74 -2.01 -10.74
N ILE A 412 12.59 -0.97 -10.80
CA ILE A 412 12.40 0.23 -9.97
C ILE A 412 11.34 1.16 -10.56
N PRO A 413 10.46 1.77 -9.73
CA PRO A 413 9.33 2.57 -10.21
C PRO A 413 9.69 4.00 -10.63
N LEU A 414 10.68 4.61 -9.97
CA LEU A 414 11.06 6.01 -10.11
C LEU A 414 12.54 6.16 -10.42
N ASN A 415 12.91 7.25 -11.10
CA ASN A 415 14.33 7.61 -11.21
C ASN A 415 14.89 7.92 -9.82
N ILE A 416 16.11 7.48 -9.56
CA ILE A 416 16.85 7.78 -8.33
C ILE A 416 18.18 8.44 -8.72
N GLY A 417 18.54 9.50 -8.02
CA GLY A 417 19.73 10.27 -8.34
C GLY A 417 20.10 11.27 -7.26
N VAL A 418 20.95 12.21 -7.61
CA VAL A 418 21.47 13.23 -6.70
C VAL A 418 21.16 14.63 -7.21
N MET A 419 21.16 15.59 -6.28
CA MET A 419 21.21 17.01 -6.61
C MET A 419 22.61 17.33 -7.11
N ALA A 420 22.72 17.90 -8.30
CA ALA A 420 23.99 18.26 -8.90
C ALA A 420 23.91 19.61 -9.64
N GLY A 421 25.09 20.19 -9.92
CA GLY A 421 25.21 21.46 -10.64
C GLY A 421 24.83 22.70 -9.82
N GLN A 422 25.06 23.88 -10.43
CA GLN A 422 24.77 25.17 -9.79
C GLN A 422 23.26 25.46 -9.70
N GLU A 423 22.48 24.94 -10.62
CA GLU A 423 21.03 25.09 -10.68
C GLU A 423 20.27 24.04 -9.86
N HIS A 424 20.98 23.20 -9.08
CA HIS A 424 20.39 22.16 -8.26
C HIS A 424 19.51 21.17 -9.06
N GLU A 425 19.99 20.78 -10.25
CA GLU A 425 19.29 19.83 -11.11
C GLU A 425 19.27 18.43 -10.51
N PHE A 426 18.24 17.65 -10.86
CA PHE A 426 18.15 16.24 -10.52
C PHE A 426 18.94 15.41 -11.52
N ASN A 427 20.11 14.93 -11.09
CA ASN A 427 20.97 14.09 -11.91
C ASN A 427 20.69 12.61 -11.65
N VAL A 428 19.98 11.97 -12.58
CA VAL A 428 19.55 10.57 -12.47
C VAL A 428 20.74 9.61 -12.56
N ILE A 429 20.87 8.71 -11.61
CA ILE A 429 21.87 7.62 -11.59
C ILE A 429 21.22 6.27 -11.91
N LEU A 430 20.10 5.94 -11.26
CA LEU A 430 19.27 4.78 -11.60
C LEU A 430 17.99 5.27 -12.29
N LYS A 431 17.74 4.77 -13.48
CA LYS A 431 16.53 5.12 -14.25
C LYS A 431 15.36 4.24 -13.83
N ARG A 432 14.14 4.81 -13.83
CA ARG A 432 12.91 4.04 -13.67
C ARG A 432 12.87 2.87 -14.68
N ASN A 433 12.19 1.82 -14.33
CA ASN A 433 12.07 0.59 -15.09
C ASN A 433 13.43 -0.14 -15.30
N THR A 434 14.47 0.15 -14.50
CA THR A 434 15.70 -0.67 -14.43
C THR A 434 15.41 -1.93 -13.63
N TYR A 435 15.85 -3.10 -14.11
CA TYR A 435 15.70 -4.38 -13.43
C TYR A 435 16.39 -4.42 -12.07
N ILE A 436 15.81 -5.14 -11.12
CA ILE A 436 16.30 -5.35 -9.76
C ILE A 436 16.78 -6.82 -9.62
N PRO A 437 17.90 -7.08 -8.93
CA PRO A 437 18.82 -6.12 -8.30
C PRO A 437 19.65 -5.32 -9.32
N CYS A 438 20.05 -4.11 -8.97
CA CYS A 438 20.82 -3.27 -9.89
C CYS A 438 21.88 -2.43 -9.18
N ARG A 439 22.89 -2.07 -9.95
CA ARG A 439 23.96 -1.16 -9.53
C ARG A 439 24.31 -0.19 -10.65
N ASN A 440 24.46 1.08 -10.30
CA ASN A 440 25.03 2.08 -11.20
C ASN A 440 25.84 3.11 -10.41
N LYS A 441 26.75 3.79 -11.10
CA LYS A 441 27.66 4.76 -10.50
C LYS A 441 27.91 5.94 -11.43
N LYS A 442 28.20 7.11 -10.84
CA LYS A 442 28.60 8.31 -11.58
C LYS A 442 29.71 9.05 -10.86
N ILE A 443 30.56 9.70 -11.65
CA ILE A 443 31.67 10.50 -11.17
C ILE A 443 31.27 11.98 -11.17
N TYR A 444 31.60 12.68 -10.10
CA TYR A 444 31.34 14.09 -9.88
C TYR A 444 32.61 14.82 -9.46
N LYS A 445 32.56 16.15 -9.53
CA LYS A 445 33.61 17.06 -9.05
C LYS A 445 33.06 17.98 -7.98
N PRO A 446 33.86 18.43 -7.01
CA PRO A 446 33.45 19.49 -6.10
C PRO A 446 33.09 20.77 -6.85
N LEU A 447 32.19 21.57 -6.28
CA LEU A 447 31.76 22.83 -6.89
C LEU A 447 32.78 23.99 -6.72
N LYS A 448 33.64 23.90 -5.70
CA LYS A 448 34.61 24.92 -5.34
C LYS A 448 35.99 24.31 -5.18
N ASP A 449 37.02 25.10 -5.50
CA ASP A 449 38.39 24.75 -5.23
C ASP A 449 38.65 24.64 -3.71
N TYR A 450 39.46 23.65 -3.33
CA TYR A 450 39.86 23.38 -1.95
C TYR A 450 38.72 23.11 -0.99
N GLN A 451 37.60 22.58 -1.51
CA GLN A 451 36.47 22.12 -0.70
C GLN A 451 36.90 20.89 0.13
N ASN A 452 36.56 20.87 1.41
CA ASN A 452 36.96 19.81 2.35
C ASN A 452 35.84 18.76 2.61
N TYR A 453 34.63 19.02 2.13
CA TYR A 453 33.53 18.07 2.17
C TYR A 453 32.55 18.30 1.02
N VAL A 454 31.78 17.26 0.71
CA VAL A 454 30.66 17.31 -0.25
C VAL A 454 29.41 16.80 0.45
N GLU A 455 28.34 17.62 0.45
CA GLU A 455 27.01 17.15 0.86
C GLU A 455 26.32 16.48 -0.31
N ILE A 456 25.99 15.19 -0.17
CA ILE A 456 25.32 14.39 -1.18
C ILE A 456 23.86 14.26 -0.76
N LYS A 457 22.95 14.87 -1.53
CA LYS A 457 21.50 14.80 -1.34
C LYS A 457 20.91 13.89 -2.40
N ILE A 458 20.17 12.88 -1.97
CA ILE A 458 19.61 11.82 -2.81
C ILE A 458 18.12 12.04 -2.93
N TYR A 459 17.63 11.95 -4.16
CA TYR A 459 16.23 12.17 -4.50
C TYR A 459 15.68 11.03 -5.36
N GLU A 460 14.36 10.85 -5.30
CA GLU A 460 13.61 10.02 -6.25
C GLU A 460 12.48 10.83 -6.89
N GLY A 461 12.19 10.56 -8.15
CA GLY A 461 11.10 11.21 -8.87
C GLY A 461 11.38 11.37 -10.36
N SER A 462 10.61 12.23 -11.01
CA SER A 462 10.66 12.45 -12.47
C SER A 462 10.83 13.92 -12.87
N ASN A 463 10.90 14.84 -11.91
CA ASN A 463 11.02 16.27 -12.17
C ASN A 463 12.46 16.67 -12.48
N LYS A 464 12.63 17.73 -13.26
CA LYS A 464 13.95 18.23 -13.67
C LYS A 464 14.79 18.75 -12.51
N TYR A 465 14.17 19.45 -11.57
CA TYR A 465 14.88 20.04 -10.42
C TYR A 465 14.76 19.15 -9.18
N ALA A 466 15.85 19.01 -8.42
CA ALA A 466 15.91 18.16 -7.24
C ALA A 466 14.86 18.52 -6.19
N LYS A 467 14.61 19.81 -5.96
CA LYS A 467 13.62 20.31 -4.99
C LYS A 467 12.18 19.88 -5.25
N ASP A 468 11.86 19.55 -6.52
CA ASP A 468 10.52 19.14 -6.96
C ASP A 468 10.34 17.62 -6.92
N ASN A 469 11.35 16.88 -6.41
CA ASN A 469 11.35 15.44 -6.21
C ASN A 469 11.42 15.10 -4.72
N THR A 470 11.15 13.85 -4.37
CA THR A 470 11.18 13.38 -2.98
C THR A 470 12.62 13.22 -2.49
N LEU A 471 13.00 13.90 -1.42
CA LEU A 471 14.30 13.73 -0.77
C LEU A 471 14.33 12.41 0.00
N LEU A 472 15.17 11.47 -0.42
CA LEU A 472 15.37 10.19 0.27
C LEU A 472 16.32 10.29 1.46
N GLY A 473 17.32 11.15 1.36
CA GLY A 473 18.29 11.37 2.44
C GLY A 473 19.51 12.16 1.99
N ASN A 474 20.38 12.44 2.93
CA ASN A 474 21.65 13.11 2.66
C ASN A 474 22.78 12.59 3.57
N PHE A 475 24.01 12.75 3.11
CA PHE A 475 25.21 12.52 3.92
C PHE A 475 26.37 13.39 3.45
N ILE A 476 27.37 13.53 4.30
CA ILE A 476 28.58 14.29 4.02
C ILE A 476 29.71 13.31 3.72
N LEU A 477 30.38 13.52 2.59
CA LEU A 477 31.66 12.90 2.24
C LEU A 477 32.77 13.90 2.53
N ASP A 478 33.65 13.60 3.48
CA ASP A 478 34.87 14.36 3.72
C ASP A 478 35.86 14.07 2.60
N ILE A 479 36.36 15.09 1.93
CA ILE A 479 37.31 14.98 0.82
C ILE A 479 38.62 15.71 1.13
N ILE A 480 39.70 15.28 0.51
CA ILE A 480 40.97 15.98 0.57
C ILE A 480 40.89 17.22 -0.31
N PRO A 481 41.15 18.42 0.26
CA PRO A 481 41.04 19.67 -0.49
C PRO A 481 42.07 19.73 -1.64
N LYS A 482 41.55 19.87 -2.87
CA LYS A 482 42.33 20.10 -4.11
C LYS A 482 41.58 21.07 -5.00
N LYS A 483 42.18 21.49 -6.11
CA LYS A 483 41.42 22.22 -7.14
C LYS A 483 40.26 21.35 -7.63
N ALA A 484 39.14 21.94 -7.90
CA ALA A 484 37.94 21.21 -8.31
C ALA A 484 38.16 20.37 -9.60
N CYS A 485 39.00 20.85 -10.53
CA CYS A 485 39.38 20.10 -11.73
C CYS A 485 40.18 18.81 -11.42
N ASP A 486 40.96 18.80 -10.33
CA ASP A 486 41.87 17.71 -9.93
C ASP A 486 41.26 16.77 -8.89
N SER A 487 40.06 17.07 -8.41
CA SER A 487 39.32 16.27 -7.42
C SER A 487 38.12 15.61 -8.08
N GLN A 488 37.99 14.29 -7.89
CA GLN A 488 36.87 13.51 -8.37
C GLN A 488 36.36 12.58 -7.27
N PHE A 489 35.04 12.42 -7.20
CA PHE A 489 34.43 11.43 -6.33
C PHE A 489 33.34 10.63 -7.09
N GLU A 490 33.30 9.35 -6.82
CA GLU A 490 32.31 8.42 -7.37
C GLU A 490 31.15 8.25 -6.37
N ILE A 491 29.92 8.32 -6.87
CA ILE A 491 28.74 7.95 -6.11
C ILE A 491 28.17 6.68 -6.74
N SER A 492 28.04 5.62 -5.93
CA SER A 492 27.49 4.32 -6.34
C SER A 492 26.14 4.08 -5.67
N PHE A 493 25.18 3.64 -6.46
CA PHE A 493 23.82 3.25 -6.06
C PHE A 493 23.63 1.76 -6.30
N VAL A 494 23.12 1.07 -5.30
CA VAL A 494 22.76 -0.36 -5.37
C VAL A 494 21.36 -0.52 -4.83
N ILE A 495 20.47 -1.18 -5.57
CA ILE A 495 19.21 -1.70 -5.05
C ILE A 495 19.35 -3.20 -4.94
N ASP A 496 19.12 -3.71 -3.73
CA ASP A 496 19.25 -5.14 -3.43
C ASP A 496 17.95 -5.92 -3.73
N GLU A 497 17.96 -7.21 -3.49
CA GLU A 497 16.82 -8.12 -3.69
C GLU A 497 15.64 -7.83 -2.76
N ASN A 498 15.87 -7.09 -1.66
CA ASN A 498 14.85 -6.63 -0.72
C ASN A 498 14.28 -5.26 -1.07
N LEU A 499 14.55 -4.76 -2.28
CA LEU A 499 14.11 -3.45 -2.76
C LEU A 499 14.69 -2.26 -1.96
N ILE A 500 15.79 -2.46 -1.21
CA ILE A 500 16.42 -1.45 -0.38
C ILE A 500 17.56 -0.77 -1.14
N LEU A 501 17.56 0.56 -1.10
CA LEU A 501 18.59 1.38 -1.74
C LEU A 501 19.79 1.58 -0.80
N HIS A 502 20.95 1.22 -1.29
CA HIS A 502 22.25 1.48 -0.66
C HIS A 502 23.01 2.50 -1.50
N VAL A 503 23.55 3.54 -0.86
CA VAL A 503 24.39 4.53 -1.54
C VAL A 503 25.74 4.62 -0.86
N SER A 504 26.79 4.65 -1.66
CA SER A 504 28.16 4.91 -1.21
C SER A 504 28.79 6.01 -2.05
N ALA A 505 29.73 6.73 -1.44
CA ALA A 505 30.55 7.72 -2.14
C ALA A 505 32.02 7.57 -1.75
N GLU A 506 32.91 7.75 -2.71
CA GLU A 506 34.35 7.60 -2.54
C GLU A 506 35.12 8.64 -3.36
N GLN A 507 36.16 9.25 -2.76
CA GLN A 507 37.10 10.09 -3.51
C GLN A 507 38.10 9.21 -4.26
N ILE A 508 38.12 9.28 -5.60
CA ILE A 508 38.81 8.32 -6.48
C ILE A 508 40.34 8.33 -6.28
N SER A 509 40.93 9.45 -5.97
CA SER A 509 42.41 9.59 -5.93
C SER A 509 43.05 9.12 -4.63
N GLU A 510 42.31 8.78 -3.59
CA GLU A 510 42.86 8.68 -2.23
C GLU A 510 42.27 7.51 -1.41
N GLY A 511 41.39 6.69 -1.98
CA GLY A 511 40.80 5.54 -1.29
C GLY A 511 39.96 5.90 -0.05
N LYS A 512 39.57 7.17 0.11
CA LYS A 512 38.65 7.58 1.19
C LYS A 512 37.23 7.25 0.77
N SER A 513 36.70 6.16 1.29
CA SER A 513 35.33 5.76 1.05
C SER A 513 34.46 6.02 2.28
N LYS A 514 33.24 6.51 2.05
CA LYS A 514 32.18 6.55 3.04
C LYS A 514 30.97 5.80 2.47
N GLN A 515 30.80 4.60 2.94
CA GLN A 515 29.59 3.84 2.64
C GLN A 515 28.50 4.27 3.62
N VAL A 516 27.41 4.78 3.10
CA VAL A 516 26.21 5.06 3.87
C VAL A 516 25.08 4.27 3.24
N SER A 517 24.61 3.24 3.91
CA SER A 517 23.25 2.79 3.62
C SER A 517 22.34 3.99 3.95
N ILE A 518 21.49 4.40 3.01
CA ILE A 518 20.53 5.47 3.29
C ILE A 518 19.51 4.93 4.27
N LYS A 519 19.93 4.82 5.50
CA LYS A 519 19.02 5.01 6.60
C LYS A 519 18.87 6.52 6.67
N LYS A 520 17.69 7.03 6.39
CA LYS A 520 17.36 8.41 6.78
C LYS A 520 17.69 8.49 8.28
N LYS A 521 18.92 8.93 8.60
CA LYS A 521 19.47 8.94 9.97
C LYS A 521 18.54 9.62 10.99
N ASN A 522 17.54 10.32 10.48
CA ASN A 522 16.70 11.21 11.26
C ASN A 522 15.22 10.80 11.38
N GLN A 523 14.73 9.76 10.71
CA GLN A 523 13.28 9.51 10.66
C GLN A 523 12.81 8.15 11.18
N LEU A 524 13.65 7.12 11.08
CA LEU A 524 13.30 5.79 11.57
C LEU A 524 13.68 5.64 13.06
N LEU A 525 13.02 4.70 13.71
CA LEU A 525 13.42 4.25 15.04
C LEU A 525 14.86 3.73 14.97
N THR A 526 15.71 4.19 15.86
CA THR A 526 17.05 3.62 16.03
C THR A 526 16.96 2.18 16.53
N ASN A 527 17.99 1.37 16.36
CA ASN A 527 18.00 0.00 16.88
C ASN A 527 17.68 -0.05 18.38
N LYS A 528 18.14 0.94 19.16
CA LYS A 528 17.84 1.04 20.59
C LYS A 528 16.35 1.36 20.85
N GLU A 529 15.77 2.27 20.05
CA GLU A 529 14.35 2.60 20.13
C GLU A 529 13.48 1.40 19.68
N LEU A 530 13.88 0.67 18.63
CA LEU A 530 13.22 -0.56 18.17
C LEU A 530 13.19 -1.63 19.26
N GLU A 531 14.32 -1.87 19.95
CA GLU A 531 14.38 -2.83 21.04
C GLU A 531 13.53 -2.41 22.24
N LEU A 532 13.46 -1.11 22.53
CA LEU A 532 12.59 -0.59 23.59
C LEU A 532 11.10 -0.77 23.22
N GLU A 533 10.73 -0.42 21.99
CA GLU A 533 9.34 -0.61 21.52
C GLU A 533 8.97 -2.09 21.47
N LYS A 534 9.86 -2.97 21.03
CA LYS A 534 9.65 -4.43 21.03
C LYS A 534 9.35 -4.95 22.44
N LYS A 535 10.13 -4.53 23.45
CA LYS A 535 9.87 -4.89 24.86
C LYS A 535 8.53 -4.37 25.38
N LYS A 536 8.13 -3.15 24.98
CA LYS A 536 6.79 -2.62 25.34
C LYS A 536 5.69 -3.48 24.72
N ILE A 537 5.81 -3.78 23.42
CA ILE A 537 4.85 -4.60 22.67
C ILE A 537 4.75 -6.03 23.25
N GLU A 538 5.84 -6.62 23.69
CA GLU A 538 5.84 -7.94 24.36
C GLU A 538 5.03 -7.94 25.66
N ASN A 539 5.07 -6.83 26.40
CA ASN A 539 4.34 -6.65 27.66
C ASN A 539 2.87 -6.20 27.45
N THR A 540 2.50 -5.80 26.25
CA THR A 540 1.14 -5.35 25.94
C THR A 540 0.24 -6.55 25.62
N LYS A 541 -0.96 -6.57 26.19
CA LYS A 541 -1.92 -7.68 26.06
C LYS A 541 -2.94 -7.41 24.97
N ILE A 542 -3.12 -8.38 24.07
CA ILE A 542 -4.27 -8.38 23.17
C ILE A 542 -5.51 -8.83 23.96
N ILE A 543 -6.56 -8.03 23.94
CA ILE A 543 -7.85 -8.37 24.55
C ILE A 543 -8.72 -8.96 23.44
N ASN A 544 -8.96 -10.27 23.52
CA ASN A 544 -9.90 -10.94 22.61
C ASN A 544 -11.29 -10.89 23.24
N MET A 545 -12.28 -10.60 22.42
CA MET A 545 -13.68 -10.66 22.83
C MET A 545 -14.09 -12.08 23.24
N ASN A 546 -14.98 -12.18 24.19
CA ASN A 546 -15.53 -13.46 24.61
C ASN A 546 -16.47 -14.05 23.54
N GLU A 547 -16.78 -15.36 23.63
CA GLU A 547 -17.59 -16.08 22.64
C GLU A 547 -19.00 -15.48 22.43
N ASN A 548 -19.60 -14.87 23.45
CA ASN A 548 -20.92 -14.23 23.36
C ASN A 548 -20.84 -12.90 22.60
N GLU A 549 -19.81 -12.10 22.86
CA GLU A 549 -19.51 -10.87 22.13
C GLU A 549 -19.21 -11.16 20.66
N LYS A 550 -18.38 -12.16 20.38
CA LYS A 550 -18.10 -12.64 19.02
C LYS A 550 -19.37 -13.06 18.28
N LYS A 551 -20.26 -13.81 18.95
CA LYS A 551 -21.57 -14.21 18.37
C LYS A 551 -22.45 -13.00 18.06
N ASN A 552 -22.46 -11.97 18.90
CA ASN A 552 -23.22 -10.74 18.65
C ASN A 552 -22.67 -9.96 17.45
N ILE A 553 -21.34 -9.81 17.36
CA ILE A 553 -20.67 -9.20 16.20
C ILE A 553 -20.98 -10.01 14.94
N PHE A 554 -20.90 -11.33 15.00
CA PHE A 554 -21.21 -12.22 13.88
C PHE A 554 -22.67 -12.09 13.40
N LYS A 555 -23.64 -11.91 14.33
CA LYS A 555 -25.03 -11.59 14.00
C LYS A 555 -25.15 -10.23 13.30
N LEU A 556 -24.45 -9.19 13.79
CA LEU A 556 -24.43 -7.87 13.17
C LEU A 556 -23.82 -7.92 11.76
N LEU A 557 -22.74 -8.67 11.58
CA LEU A 557 -22.09 -8.89 10.28
C LEU A 557 -22.96 -9.73 9.33
N LYS A 558 -23.66 -10.75 9.82
CA LYS A 558 -24.66 -11.51 9.03
C LYS A 558 -25.83 -10.64 8.59
N ASN A 559 -26.31 -9.78 9.44
CA ASN A 559 -27.37 -8.81 9.08
C ASN A 559 -26.88 -7.81 8.03
N LYS A 560 -25.62 -7.36 8.11
CA LYS A 560 -24.96 -6.59 7.04
C LYS A 560 -24.73 -7.42 5.75
N LYS A 561 -24.44 -8.74 5.85
CA LYS A 561 -24.27 -9.65 4.69
C LYS A 561 -25.59 -10.04 4.02
N ASN A 562 -26.73 -9.96 4.71
CA ASN A 562 -28.04 -10.14 4.07
C ASN A 562 -28.39 -8.99 3.10
N PHE A 563 -27.67 -7.88 3.15
CA PHE A 563 -27.63 -6.84 2.12
C PHE A 563 -26.72 -7.18 0.91
N PHE A 564 -25.97 -8.32 0.94
CA PHE A 564 -25.07 -8.75 -0.13
C PHE A 564 -25.37 -10.22 -0.58
N PRO A 565 -26.38 -10.46 -1.44
CA PRO A 565 -26.85 -11.82 -1.72
C PRO A 565 -25.96 -12.72 -2.61
N GLN A 566 -24.89 -12.23 -3.21
CA GLN A 566 -24.20 -12.98 -4.27
C GLN A 566 -23.15 -14.03 -3.84
N ARG A 567 -22.70 -14.10 -2.58
CA ARG A 567 -21.73 -15.13 -2.16
C ARG A 567 -22.30 -16.57 -2.07
N LYS A 568 -23.60 -16.76 -2.03
CA LYS A 568 -24.23 -18.10 -1.96
C LYS A 568 -24.23 -18.89 -3.28
N ILE A 569 -24.08 -18.23 -4.42
CA ILE A 569 -24.23 -18.89 -5.73
C ILE A 569 -22.92 -19.54 -6.18
N ILE A 570 -21.77 -18.97 -5.83
CA ILE A 570 -20.45 -19.48 -6.26
C ILE A 570 -20.04 -20.72 -5.45
N GLN A 571 -20.34 -20.79 -4.15
CA GLN A 571 -20.07 -21.99 -3.35
C GLN A 571 -20.93 -23.19 -3.73
N LYS A 572 -22.19 -22.98 -4.14
CA LYS A 572 -23.05 -24.09 -4.62
C LYS A 572 -22.62 -24.63 -5.97
N LYS A 573 -22.07 -23.84 -6.88
CA LYS A 573 -21.55 -24.31 -8.18
C LYS A 573 -20.22 -25.06 -8.05
N ARG A 574 -19.36 -24.73 -7.09
CA ARG A 574 -18.11 -25.46 -6.86
C ARG A 574 -18.34 -26.85 -6.20
N LEU A 575 -19.35 -26.97 -5.34
CA LEU A 575 -19.73 -28.28 -4.77
C LEU A 575 -20.42 -29.23 -5.78
N LEU A 576 -21.08 -28.70 -6.82
CA LEU A 576 -21.71 -29.50 -7.86
C LEU A 576 -20.74 -29.97 -8.97
N ASN A 577 -19.63 -29.27 -9.17
CA ASN A 577 -18.61 -29.66 -10.15
C ASN A 577 -17.50 -30.56 -9.57
N SER A 578 -17.49 -30.82 -8.26
CA SER A 578 -16.60 -31.81 -7.63
C SER A 578 -17.24 -33.18 -7.38
N LEU A 579 -18.47 -33.39 -7.88
CA LEU A 579 -19.24 -34.65 -7.78
C LEU A 579 -19.58 -35.26 -9.15
N ASN A 580 -18.98 -34.74 -10.23
CA ASN A 580 -19.01 -35.37 -11.56
C ASN A 580 -17.60 -35.63 -12.06
#